data_6f630b6fe42e1999c8177c16b082be93
#
_entry.id   6f630b6fe42e1999c8177c16b082be93
#
_cell.length_a   1.000
_cell.length_b   1.000
_cell.length_c   1.000
_cell.angle_alpha   90.00
_cell.angle_beta   90.00
_cell.angle_gamma   90.00
#
_symmetry.space_group_name_H-M   'P 1'
#
loop_
_entity.id
_entity.type
_entity.pdbx_description
1 polymer ?
#
loop_
_entity_poly.entity_id
_entity_poly.type
_entity_poly.pdbx_seq_one_letter_code
_entity_poly.pdbx_strand_id
1 'polypeptide(L)'
;MPYPEIMIRPMREDLTRLGVEEMRTADAVDDTVKNTKGTLMVVVNSICGCAAGKARPGVALALQHNVKPDKVATVFAGADIEATDRARQYFTGFAPSSPSIGFLKDGKLVFMVERRDIEMRSAQAIADLLTMAFDKLCAKEAVG
;
A
#
# COMPACT_ATOMS: atom_id res chain seq x y z
N MET A 1 10.31 4.91 -19.94
CA MET A 1 10.10 3.47 -20.27
C MET A 1 9.81 2.69 -19.02
N PRO A 2 8.77 1.89 -18.98
CA PRO A 2 8.53 0.99 -17.86
C PRO A 2 9.69 -0.02 -17.74
N TYR A 3 9.90 -0.49 -16.52
CA TYR A 3 10.92 -1.50 -16.27
C TYR A 3 10.53 -2.84 -16.92
N PRO A 4 11.52 -3.65 -17.37
CA PRO A 4 11.21 -4.99 -17.88
C PRO A 4 10.48 -5.84 -16.84
N GLU A 5 9.41 -6.50 -17.24
CA GLU A 5 8.58 -7.29 -16.33
C GLU A 5 9.37 -8.42 -15.66
N ILE A 6 10.30 -9.04 -16.37
CA ILE A 6 11.14 -10.10 -15.81
C ILE A 6 11.96 -9.60 -14.60
N MET A 7 12.35 -8.32 -14.61
CA MET A 7 13.12 -7.73 -13.52
C MET A 7 12.26 -7.46 -12.29
N ILE A 8 11.05 -6.96 -12.49
CA ILE A 8 10.20 -6.50 -11.38
C ILE A 8 9.22 -7.57 -10.88
N ARG A 9 9.05 -8.68 -11.59
CA ARG A 9 8.14 -9.75 -11.17
C ARG A 9 8.40 -10.22 -9.74
N PRO A 10 9.64 -10.52 -9.32
CA PRO A 10 9.89 -10.92 -7.94
C PRO A 10 9.50 -9.83 -6.93
N MET A 11 9.63 -8.57 -7.33
CA MET A 11 9.26 -7.43 -6.47
C MET A 11 7.75 -7.29 -6.33
N ARG A 12 6.99 -7.62 -7.38
CA ARG A 12 5.53 -7.70 -7.32
C ARG A 12 5.10 -8.86 -6.41
N GLU A 13 5.77 -10.00 -6.56
CA GLU A 13 5.45 -11.21 -5.81
C GLU A 13 5.72 -11.08 -4.31
N ASP A 14 6.65 -10.20 -3.90
CA ASP A 14 6.87 -9.90 -2.49
C ASP A 14 5.58 -9.45 -1.79
N LEU A 15 4.67 -8.83 -2.52
CA LEU A 15 3.37 -8.41 -2.00
C LEU A 15 2.24 -9.35 -2.41
N THR A 16 2.17 -9.78 -3.67
CA THR A 16 1.05 -10.59 -4.14
C THR A 16 0.97 -11.94 -3.44
N ARG A 17 2.11 -12.55 -3.07
CA ARG A 17 2.12 -13.80 -2.30
C ARG A 17 1.54 -13.65 -0.88
N LEU A 18 1.43 -12.41 -0.39
CA LEU A 18 0.80 -12.11 0.90
C LEU A 18 -0.71 -11.95 0.79
N GLY A 19 -1.26 -12.07 -0.40
CA GLY A 19 -2.68 -11.81 -0.66
C GLY A 19 -2.99 -10.37 -1.03
N VAL A 20 -1.97 -9.54 -1.28
CA VAL A 20 -2.16 -8.15 -1.72
C VAL A 20 -2.63 -8.15 -3.17
N GLU A 21 -3.74 -7.47 -3.45
CA GLU A 21 -4.29 -7.40 -4.80
C GLU A 21 -3.49 -6.44 -5.67
N GLU A 22 -3.06 -6.92 -6.83
CA GLU A 22 -2.29 -6.11 -7.77
C GLU A 22 -3.23 -5.33 -8.69
N MET A 23 -3.05 -4.00 -8.73
CA MET A 23 -3.82 -3.12 -9.62
C MET A 23 -2.88 -2.59 -10.71
N ARG A 24 -3.13 -2.97 -11.96
CA ARG A 24 -2.25 -2.64 -13.08
C ARG A 24 -2.82 -1.60 -14.03
N THR A 25 -4.07 -1.22 -13.86
CA THR A 25 -4.74 -0.22 -14.71
C THR A 25 -5.47 0.80 -13.85
N ALA A 26 -5.76 1.96 -14.43
CA ALA A 26 -6.56 2.99 -13.75
C ALA A 26 -7.93 2.46 -13.37
N ASP A 27 -8.57 1.68 -14.26
CA ASP A 27 -9.89 1.09 -14.00
C ASP A 27 -9.83 0.12 -12.83
N ALA A 28 -8.78 -0.69 -12.73
CA ALA A 28 -8.61 -1.62 -11.61
C ALA A 28 -8.51 -0.86 -10.29
N VAL A 29 -7.83 0.28 -10.27
CA VAL A 29 -7.74 1.13 -9.08
C VAL A 29 -9.13 1.65 -8.68
N ASP A 30 -9.85 2.23 -9.62
CA ASP A 30 -11.20 2.76 -9.36
C ASP A 30 -12.15 1.66 -8.89
N ASP A 31 -12.13 0.50 -9.53
CA ASP A 31 -12.96 -0.63 -9.15
C ASP A 31 -12.66 -1.12 -7.73
N THR A 32 -11.38 -1.24 -7.39
CA THR A 32 -10.96 -1.67 -6.06
C THR A 32 -11.42 -0.67 -5.00
N VAL A 33 -11.23 0.63 -5.25
CA VAL A 33 -11.65 1.68 -4.31
C VAL A 33 -13.17 1.67 -4.13
N LYS A 34 -13.92 1.60 -5.22
CA LYS A 34 -15.40 1.60 -5.17
C LYS A 34 -15.97 0.36 -4.51
N ASN A 35 -15.36 -0.80 -4.73
CA ASN A 35 -15.88 -2.07 -4.24
C ASN A 35 -15.41 -2.41 -2.82
N THR A 36 -14.46 -1.66 -2.28
CA THR A 36 -14.01 -1.87 -0.90
C THR A 36 -14.82 -1.01 0.05
N LYS A 37 -15.69 -1.65 0.80
CA LYS A 37 -16.40 -1.00 1.89
C LYS A 37 -15.54 -1.08 3.15
N GLY A 38 -15.28 0.08 3.76
CA GLY A 38 -14.41 0.15 4.93
C GLY A 38 -13.00 0.56 4.57
N THR A 39 -12.00 -0.14 5.10
CA THR A 39 -10.61 0.25 5.01
C THR A 39 -9.86 -0.45 3.88
N LEU A 40 -9.13 0.34 3.11
CA LEU A 40 -8.27 -0.13 2.02
C LEU A 40 -6.87 0.44 2.24
N MET A 41 -5.88 -0.43 2.36
CA MET A 41 -4.49 -0.01 2.35
C MET A 41 -3.93 -0.17 0.93
N VAL A 42 -3.40 0.90 0.37
CA VAL A 42 -2.79 0.90 -0.97
C VAL A 42 -1.28 1.11 -0.82
N VAL A 43 -0.51 0.12 -1.24
CA VAL A 43 0.95 0.16 -1.22
C VAL A 43 1.45 0.59 -2.60
N VAL A 44 2.16 1.71 -2.67
CA VAL A 44 2.87 2.11 -3.88
C VAL A 44 4.24 1.45 -3.83
N ASN A 45 4.39 0.35 -4.56
CA ASN A 45 5.63 -0.42 -4.65
C ASN A 45 6.60 0.27 -5.60
N SER A 46 7.89 -0.03 -5.48
CA SER A 46 8.91 0.48 -6.40
C SER A 46 10.14 -0.41 -6.40
N ILE A 47 11.08 -0.12 -7.30
CA ILE A 47 12.36 -0.85 -7.38
C ILE A 47 13.41 -0.36 -6.39
N CYS A 48 13.18 0.75 -5.70
CA CYS A 48 14.23 1.35 -4.86
C CYS A 48 14.55 0.49 -3.63
N GLY A 49 15.76 0.72 -3.06
CA GLY A 49 16.21 0.00 -1.87
C GLY A 49 15.27 0.16 -0.67
N CYS A 50 14.62 1.32 -0.55
CA CYS A 50 13.64 1.57 0.51
C CYS A 50 12.42 0.66 0.39
N ALA A 51 12.01 0.31 -0.83
CA ALA A 51 10.94 -0.65 -1.05
C ALA A 51 11.40 -2.07 -0.71
N ALA A 52 12.59 -2.46 -1.20
CA ALA A 52 13.13 -3.81 -1.03
C ALA A 52 13.45 -4.15 0.42
N GLY A 53 14.12 -3.25 1.12
CA GLY A 53 14.62 -3.49 2.47
C GLY A 53 13.74 -2.99 3.60
N LYS A 54 12.72 -2.21 3.29
CA LYS A 54 11.91 -1.53 4.29
C LYS A 54 10.41 -1.67 4.06
N ALA A 55 9.88 -1.11 2.96
CA ALA A 55 8.44 -1.08 2.73
C ALA A 55 7.84 -2.48 2.56
N ARG A 56 8.37 -3.28 1.64
CA ARG A 56 7.82 -4.62 1.41
C ARG A 56 7.96 -5.54 2.62
N PRO A 57 9.13 -5.64 3.27
CA PRO A 57 9.23 -6.44 4.51
C PRO A 57 8.35 -5.89 5.64
N GLY A 58 8.24 -4.57 5.76
CA GLY A 58 7.38 -3.94 6.77
C GLY A 58 5.91 -4.30 6.60
N VAL A 59 5.43 -4.27 5.35
CA VAL A 59 4.06 -4.70 5.03
C VAL A 59 3.87 -6.18 5.35
N ALA A 60 4.85 -7.03 4.99
CA ALA A 60 4.78 -8.47 5.27
C ALA A 60 4.63 -8.74 6.76
N LEU A 61 5.42 -8.06 7.59
CA LEU A 61 5.33 -8.19 9.05
C LEU A 61 3.99 -7.68 9.57
N ALA A 62 3.54 -6.51 9.09
CA ALA A 62 2.30 -5.89 9.55
C ALA A 62 1.08 -6.78 9.25
N LEU A 63 1.05 -7.45 8.11
CA LEU A 63 -0.08 -8.29 7.71
C LEU A 63 -0.22 -9.57 8.54
N GLN A 64 0.72 -9.85 9.45
CA GLN A 64 0.59 -10.92 10.43
C GLN A 64 -0.23 -10.50 11.66
N HIS A 65 -0.54 -9.22 11.77
CA HIS A 65 -1.32 -8.67 12.90
C HIS A 65 -2.78 -9.13 12.83
N ASN A 66 -3.43 -9.24 13.98
CA ASN A 66 -4.82 -9.72 14.08
C ASN A 66 -5.83 -8.75 13.47
N VAL A 67 -5.61 -7.45 13.64
CA VAL A 67 -6.43 -6.39 13.06
C VAL A 67 -5.79 -5.96 11.76
N LYS A 68 -6.54 -6.01 10.66
CA LYS A 68 -6.03 -5.68 9.32
C LYS A 68 -7.05 -4.87 8.54
N PRO A 69 -6.63 -4.13 7.50
CA PRO A 69 -7.58 -3.49 6.59
C PRO A 69 -8.51 -4.52 5.95
N ASP A 70 -9.69 -4.07 5.58
CA ASP A 70 -10.64 -4.91 4.86
C ASP A 70 -10.07 -5.41 3.54
N LYS A 71 -9.25 -4.58 2.90
CA LYS A 71 -8.52 -4.95 1.69
C LYS A 71 -7.15 -4.30 1.65
N VAL A 72 -6.20 -5.02 1.05
CA VAL A 72 -4.85 -4.49 0.76
C VAL A 72 -4.59 -4.67 -0.73
N ALA A 73 -4.15 -3.59 -1.38
CA ALA A 73 -3.87 -3.58 -2.80
C ALA A 73 -2.58 -2.81 -3.08
N THR A 74 -2.04 -2.98 -4.28
CA THR A 74 -0.77 -2.35 -4.65
C THR A 74 -0.76 -1.88 -6.09
N VAL A 75 -0.01 -0.81 -6.35
CA VAL A 75 0.38 -0.35 -7.67
C VAL A 75 1.91 -0.32 -7.72
N PHE A 76 2.51 -0.43 -8.90
CA PHE A 76 3.96 -0.41 -9.05
C PHE A 76 4.41 0.86 -9.76
N ALA A 77 5.02 1.76 -8.99
CA ALA A 77 5.53 3.03 -9.54
C ALA A 77 6.66 2.78 -10.54
N GLY A 78 6.58 3.47 -11.67
CA GLY A 78 7.57 3.32 -12.73
C GLY A 78 7.30 2.15 -13.68
N ALA A 79 6.33 1.30 -13.38
CA ALA A 79 5.93 0.18 -14.25
C ALA A 79 4.47 0.32 -14.70
N ASP A 80 3.55 0.41 -13.75
CA ASP A 80 2.12 0.59 -14.03
C ASP A 80 1.77 2.07 -13.88
N ILE A 81 2.14 2.86 -14.88
CA ILE A 81 2.12 4.32 -14.82
C ILE A 81 0.70 4.85 -14.56
N GLU A 82 -0.28 4.39 -15.33
CA GLU A 82 -1.65 4.87 -15.22
C GLU A 82 -2.30 4.45 -13.91
N ALA A 83 -2.05 3.22 -13.46
CA ALA A 83 -2.56 2.74 -12.17
C ALA A 83 -1.97 3.54 -11.02
N THR A 84 -0.66 3.79 -11.06
CA THR A 84 0.04 4.57 -10.03
C THR A 84 -0.51 6.00 -9.98
N ASP A 85 -0.66 6.65 -11.14
CA ASP A 85 -1.20 8.01 -11.20
C ASP A 85 -2.62 8.06 -10.64
N ARG A 86 -3.45 7.07 -10.97
CA ARG A 86 -4.82 7.01 -10.46
C ARG A 86 -4.86 6.80 -8.95
N ALA A 87 -4.02 5.91 -8.42
CA ALA A 87 -3.92 5.69 -6.97
C ALA A 87 -3.53 6.98 -6.25
N ARG A 88 -2.57 7.72 -6.80
CA ARG A 88 -2.11 8.98 -6.23
C ARG A 88 -3.19 10.08 -6.22
N GLN A 89 -4.15 10.02 -7.12
CA GLN A 89 -5.29 10.95 -7.12
C GLN A 89 -6.16 10.78 -5.87
N TYR A 90 -6.18 9.58 -5.29
CA TYR A 90 -6.87 9.33 -4.03
C TYR A 90 -6.06 9.78 -2.81
N PHE A 91 -4.76 10.01 -2.96
CA PHE A 91 -3.88 10.48 -1.89
C PHE A 91 -3.89 12.02 -1.81
N THR A 92 -5.05 12.56 -1.54
CA THR A 92 -5.29 14.00 -1.56
C THR A 92 -4.44 14.74 -0.52
N GLY A 93 -3.82 15.83 -0.95
CA GLY A 93 -2.98 16.67 -0.08
C GLY A 93 -1.53 16.23 0.05
N PHE A 94 -1.12 15.17 -0.66
CA PHE A 94 0.25 14.65 -0.59
C PHE A 94 0.90 14.65 -1.98
N ALA A 95 2.15 15.09 -2.04
CA ALA A 95 2.95 15.01 -3.25
C ALA A 95 3.29 13.55 -3.57
N PRO A 96 3.46 13.19 -4.86
CA PRO A 96 3.84 11.84 -5.23
C PRO A 96 5.15 11.41 -4.58
N SER A 97 5.18 10.22 -4.03
CA SER A 97 6.40 9.58 -3.52
C SER A 97 6.31 8.07 -3.69
N SER A 98 7.44 7.39 -3.74
CA SER A 98 7.49 5.93 -3.82
C SER A 98 8.79 5.40 -3.23
N PRO A 99 8.72 4.35 -2.38
CA PRO A 99 7.49 3.70 -1.94
C PRO A 99 6.67 4.60 -1.02
N SER A 100 5.38 4.36 -0.97
CA SER A 100 4.48 5.05 -0.06
C SER A 100 3.26 4.16 0.21
N ILE A 101 2.52 4.47 1.27
CA ILE A 101 1.35 3.67 1.66
C ILE A 101 0.22 4.62 2.06
N GLY A 102 -0.92 4.49 1.40
CA GLY A 102 -2.10 5.27 1.73
C GLY A 102 -3.21 4.39 2.29
N PHE A 103 -3.93 4.91 3.29
CA PHE A 103 -5.10 4.24 3.87
C PHE A 103 -6.34 5.02 3.49
N LEU A 104 -7.27 4.34 2.83
CA LEU A 104 -8.57 4.91 2.48
C LEU A 104 -9.64 4.27 3.35
N LYS A 105 -10.62 5.07 3.75
CA LYS A 105 -11.82 4.58 4.41
C LYS A 105 -13.02 5.06 3.62
N ASP A 106 -13.79 4.10 3.11
CA ASP A 106 -14.92 4.39 2.22
C ASP A 106 -14.51 5.32 1.06
N GLY A 107 -13.34 5.06 0.48
CA GLY A 107 -12.80 5.79 -0.66
C GLY A 107 -12.10 7.11 -0.35
N LYS A 108 -11.96 7.47 0.92
CA LYS A 108 -11.33 8.75 1.32
C LYS A 108 -10.05 8.50 2.11
N LEU A 109 -9.02 9.27 1.80
CA LEU A 109 -7.73 9.14 2.49
C LEU A 109 -7.85 9.53 3.96
N VAL A 110 -7.42 8.63 4.85
CA VAL A 110 -7.45 8.84 6.30
C VAL A 110 -6.06 8.81 6.94
N PHE A 111 -5.06 8.22 6.26
CA PHE A 111 -3.69 8.17 6.76
C PHE A 111 -2.72 7.96 5.60
N MET A 112 -1.54 8.56 5.70
CA MET A 112 -0.52 8.46 4.66
C MET A 112 0.85 8.23 5.26
N VAL A 113 1.57 7.24 4.72
CA VAL A 113 2.98 6.99 5.03
C VAL A 113 3.76 7.35 3.78
N GLU A 114 4.53 8.43 3.84
CA GLU A 114 5.30 8.92 2.71
C GLU A 114 6.68 8.24 2.66
N ARG A 115 7.36 8.37 1.53
CA ARG A 115 8.71 7.82 1.37
C ARG A 115 9.65 8.25 2.51
N ARG A 116 9.63 9.51 2.90
CA ARG A 116 10.50 10.02 3.98
C ARG A 116 10.24 9.29 5.32
N ASP A 117 8.98 8.93 5.58
CA ASP A 117 8.62 8.18 6.77
C ASP A 117 9.18 6.75 6.71
N ILE A 118 9.25 6.19 5.53
CA ILE A 118 9.79 4.84 5.29
C ILE A 118 11.32 4.86 5.40
N GLU A 119 11.96 5.85 4.77
CA GLU A 119 13.43 5.93 4.73
C GLU A 119 14.07 5.97 6.11
N MET A 120 13.43 6.63 7.06
CA MET A 120 13.99 6.80 8.39
C MET A 120 13.64 5.68 9.36
N ARG A 121 12.95 4.63 8.90
CA ARG A 121 12.51 3.51 9.74
C ARG A 121 13.10 2.19 9.26
N SER A 122 13.27 1.25 10.19
CA SER A 122 13.53 -0.16 9.85
C SER A 122 12.23 -0.82 9.38
N ALA A 123 12.35 -2.01 8.79
CA ALA A 123 11.16 -2.79 8.42
C ALA A 123 10.25 -3.04 9.64
N GLN A 124 10.83 -3.36 10.79
CA GLN A 124 10.05 -3.57 12.01
C GLN A 124 9.36 -2.28 12.47
N ALA A 125 10.04 -1.14 12.40
CA ALA A 125 9.44 0.14 12.77
C ALA A 125 8.29 0.53 11.83
N ILE A 126 8.42 0.20 10.54
CA ILE A 126 7.34 0.38 9.58
C ILE A 126 6.16 -0.53 9.93
N ALA A 127 6.43 -1.80 10.23
CA ALA A 127 5.38 -2.73 10.67
C ALA A 127 4.65 -2.21 11.91
N ASP A 128 5.39 -1.68 12.88
CA ASP A 128 4.81 -1.13 14.10
C ASP A 128 3.92 0.09 13.80
N LEU A 129 4.35 0.96 12.88
CA LEU A 129 3.56 2.11 12.43
C LEU A 129 2.27 1.65 11.76
N LEU A 130 2.36 0.64 10.89
CA LEU A 130 1.19 0.11 10.17
C LEU A 130 0.22 -0.60 11.11
N THR A 131 0.71 -1.42 12.04
CA THR A 131 -0.17 -2.13 12.97
C THR A 131 -0.86 -1.16 13.93
N MET A 132 -0.18 -0.07 14.31
CA MET A 132 -0.81 1.01 15.07
C MET A 132 -1.96 1.64 14.27
N ALA A 133 -1.73 1.89 12.98
CA ALA A 133 -2.77 2.41 12.08
C ALA A 133 -3.92 1.41 11.92
N PHE A 134 -3.62 0.11 11.81
CA PHE A 134 -4.63 -0.93 11.73
C PHE A 134 -5.53 -0.91 12.98
N ASP A 135 -4.93 -0.84 14.15
CA ASP A 135 -5.68 -0.82 15.41
C ASP A 135 -6.62 0.39 15.49
N LYS A 136 -6.18 1.54 15.00
CA LYS A 136 -6.98 2.77 15.03
C LYS A 136 -8.05 2.83 13.95
N LEU A 137 -7.72 2.37 12.74
CA LEU A 137 -8.55 2.61 11.56
C LEU A 137 -9.38 1.40 11.16
N CYS A 138 -8.92 0.19 11.49
CA CYS A 138 -9.48 -1.05 10.99
C CYS A 138 -10.17 -1.89 12.08
N ALA A 139 -10.02 -1.55 13.35
CA ALA A 139 -10.68 -2.28 14.42
C ALA A 139 -12.19 -2.16 14.26
N LYS A 140 -12.87 -3.31 14.22
CA LYS A 140 -14.33 -3.34 14.21
C LYS A 140 -14.80 -3.00 15.62
N GLU A 141 -15.81 -2.12 15.71
CA GLU A 141 -16.42 -1.83 16.98
C GLU A 141 -16.92 -3.14 17.60
N ALA A 142 -16.61 -3.31 18.88
CA ALA A 142 -17.18 -4.41 19.62
C ALA A 142 -18.71 -4.25 19.61
N VAL A 143 -19.37 -5.18 18.99
CA VAL A 143 -20.84 -5.23 19.06
C VAL A 143 -21.12 -5.66 20.49
N GLY A 144 -21.40 -4.69 21.29
CA GLY A 144 -21.71 -4.90 22.70
C GLY A 144 -22.93 -5.79 22.87
#